data_3066ae5dc054abb7874770edbcf014bb
#
_entry.id   3066ae5dc054abb7874770edbcf014bb
#
_cell.length_a   1.000
_cell.length_b   1.000
_cell.length_c   1.000
_cell.angle_alpha   90.00
_cell.angle_beta   90.00
_cell.angle_gamma   90.00
#
_symmetry.space_group_name_H-M   'P 1'
#
loop_
_entity.id
_entity.type
_entity.pdbx_description
1 polymer ?
#
loop_
_entity_poly.entity_id
_entity_poly.type
_entity_poly.pdbx_seq_one_letter_code
_entity_poly.pdbx_strand_id
1 'polypeptide(L)'
;KSFIPMLVGMGCGVPGIMASRTIENEKDRRMTMMTVTNIPCGAKLPVIALIAGFIMGDGCWWMAPLMYFAGIGLTIIYCIILKKTRAFAGEPAPFVMELPQYHIPSVKGVLLHVWERVWAFLKKAGTILFLCCAVMWFLSSFGIQDGAFGLVDKENSLLAVIGSAIAVIFAPLGFNTWQAVASSLSGFVAKEGIVSTMGVLSGLGEVEEYAVSMHDQFAAFFPTTMVAVSFLLFNLFDSPCLAAISTTAKELNNRKFFWFTIIFQNVSAYCVTLMFYQIVGLCIGEVAFNFWTVVAFVLLAGVLYLLFRKDPNKATAKITSFAASNV
;
A
#
# COMPACT_ATOMS: atom_id res chain seq x y z
N LYS A 1 16.47 11.93 8.98
CA LYS A 1 16.74 10.48 9.20
C LYS A 1 15.69 9.56 8.53
N SER A 2 14.42 9.95 8.43
CA SER A 2 13.36 9.16 7.79
C SER A 2 13.53 8.97 6.28
N PHE A 3 14.36 9.77 5.62
CA PHE A 3 14.63 9.68 4.17
C PHE A 3 15.27 8.34 3.78
N ILE A 4 16.22 7.83 4.58
CA ILE A 4 16.92 6.56 4.29
C ILE A 4 15.95 5.37 4.27
N PRO A 5 15.09 5.14 5.30
CA PRO A 5 14.05 4.12 5.25
C PRO A 5 13.10 4.26 4.06
N MET A 6 12.73 5.48 3.68
CA MET A 6 11.84 5.72 2.54
C MET A 6 12.53 5.37 1.21
N LEU A 7 13.80 5.72 1.04
CA LEU A 7 14.58 5.37 -0.16
C LEU A 7 14.72 3.85 -0.31
N VAL A 8 15.06 3.16 0.79
CA VAL A 8 15.16 1.69 0.80
C VAL A 8 13.79 1.04 0.54
N GLY A 9 12.72 1.67 1.04
CA GLY A 9 11.33 1.24 0.85
C GLY A 9 10.86 1.23 -0.60
N MET A 10 11.45 2.04 -1.48
CA MET A 10 11.18 2.02 -2.93
C MET A 10 11.51 0.66 -3.57
N GLY A 11 12.53 -0.03 -3.07
CA GLY A 11 12.83 -1.38 -3.53
C GLY A 11 11.91 -2.41 -2.93
N CYS A 12 11.84 -2.45 -1.60
CA CYS A 12 10.98 -3.37 -0.84
C CYS A 12 10.59 -2.75 0.51
N GLY A 13 9.31 -2.86 0.88
CA GLY A 13 8.81 -2.33 2.15
C GLY A 13 9.44 -2.98 3.38
N VAL A 14 9.81 -4.26 3.31
CA VAL A 14 10.40 -5.00 4.45
C VAL A 14 11.73 -4.39 4.92
N PRO A 15 12.76 -4.25 4.07
CA PRO A 15 14.01 -3.59 4.48
C PRO A 15 13.79 -2.09 4.78
N GLY A 16 12.82 -1.42 4.13
CA GLY A 16 12.44 -0.04 4.46
C GLY A 16 11.95 0.09 5.90
N ILE A 17 11.07 -0.80 6.35
CA ILE A 17 10.58 -0.86 7.74
C ILE A 17 11.74 -1.17 8.70
N MET A 18 12.60 -2.14 8.36
CA MET A 18 13.76 -2.51 9.21
C MET A 18 14.78 -1.36 9.31
N ALA A 19 14.97 -0.59 8.24
CA ALA A 19 15.86 0.58 8.24
C ALA A 19 15.38 1.70 9.19
N SER A 20 14.08 1.72 9.55
CA SER A 20 13.55 2.67 10.52
C SER A 20 14.19 2.54 11.94
N ARG A 21 14.88 1.43 12.22
CA ARG A 21 15.65 1.23 13.47
C ARG A 21 16.74 2.28 13.68
N THR A 22 17.22 2.92 12.59
CA THR A 22 18.22 3.98 12.66
C THR A 22 17.66 5.31 13.18
N ILE A 23 16.34 5.41 13.38
CA ILE A 23 15.66 6.60 13.87
C ILE A 23 15.57 6.51 15.38
N GLU A 24 16.23 7.42 16.10
CA GLU A 24 16.31 7.45 17.56
C GLU A 24 14.96 7.83 18.21
N ASN A 25 14.27 8.83 17.62
CA ASN A 25 12.98 9.27 18.13
C ASN A 25 11.91 8.22 17.81
N GLU A 26 11.32 7.64 18.85
CA GLU A 26 10.31 6.59 18.72
C GLU A 26 9.06 7.06 17.96
N LYS A 27 8.63 8.32 18.13
CA LYS A 27 7.48 8.90 17.42
C LYS A 27 7.74 9.02 15.94
N ASP A 28 8.91 9.54 15.57
CA ASP A 28 9.31 9.66 14.16
C ASP A 28 9.53 8.28 13.52
N ARG A 29 10.07 7.32 14.27
CA ARG A 29 10.22 5.93 13.85
C ARG A 29 8.88 5.29 13.54
N ARG A 30 7.90 5.42 14.44
CA ARG A 30 6.54 4.89 14.25
C ARG A 30 5.85 5.54 13.04
N MET A 31 5.96 6.87 12.92
CA MET A 31 5.41 7.59 11.76
C MET A 31 6.04 7.12 10.45
N THR A 32 7.36 6.94 10.42
CA THR A 32 8.07 6.43 9.24
C THR A 32 7.61 5.02 8.87
N MET A 33 7.47 4.11 9.85
CA MET A 33 6.96 2.75 9.60
C MET A 33 5.53 2.74 9.03
N MET A 34 4.68 3.68 9.44
CA MET A 34 3.31 3.82 8.92
C MET A 34 3.25 4.31 7.48
N THR A 35 4.20 5.13 7.07
CA THR A 35 4.14 5.86 5.80
C THR A 35 5.09 5.33 4.72
N VAL A 36 6.14 4.60 5.10
CA VAL A 36 7.13 4.06 4.13
C VAL A 36 6.52 3.15 3.07
N THR A 37 5.43 2.47 3.39
CA THR A 37 4.75 1.52 2.49
C THR A 37 3.83 2.19 1.47
N ASN A 38 3.56 3.49 1.60
CA ASN A 38 2.78 4.26 0.62
C ASN A 38 3.59 4.53 -0.65
N ILE A 39 4.93 4.53 -0.56
CA ILE A 39 5.78 4.64 -1.73
C ILE A 39 5.75 3.30 -2.49
N PRO A 40 5.52 3.32 -3.81
CA PRO A 40 5.48 2.09 -4.59
C PRO A 40 6.79 1.30 -4.47
N CYS A 41 6.69 0.03 -4.15
CA CYS A 41 7.82 -0.90 -4.14
C CYS A 41 7.92 -1.64 -5.48
N GLY A 42 9.03 -2.34 -5.72
CA GLY A 42 9.24 -3.12 -6.94
C GLY A 42 8.13 -4.11 -7.27
N ALA A 43 7.50 -4.71 -6.26
CA ALA A 43 6.36 -5.62 -6.40
C ALA A 43 5.07 -4.96 -6.92
N LYS A 44 4.95 -3.65 -6.80
CA LYS A 44 3.80 -2.88 -7.33
C LYS A 44 4.00 -2.46 -8.79
N LEU A 45 5.21 -2.50 -9.32
CA LEU A 45 5.51 -2.12 -10.71
C LEU A 45 4.77 -2.97 -11.75
N PRO A 46 4.71 -4.31 -11.65
CA PRO A 46 3.94 -5.12 -12.59
C PRO A 46 2.45 -4.76 -12.63
N VAL A 47 1.87 -4.40 -11.48
CA VAL A 47 0.46 -3.95 -11.41
C VAL A 47 0.28 -2.63 -12.14
N ILE A 48 1.21 -1.69 -11.94
CA ILE A 48 1.20 -0.40 -12.66
C ILE A 48 1.35 -0.62 -14.16
N ALA A 49 2.29 -1.48 -14.58
CA ALA A 49 2.53 -1.79 -15.98
C ALA A 49 1.32 -2.45 -16.64
N LEU A 50 0.67 -3.41 -15.97
CA LEU A 50 -0.53 -4.09 -16.45
C LEU A 50 -1.67 -3.10 -16.68
N ILE A 51 -1.97 -2.26 -15.71
CA ILE A 51 -3.06 -1.27 -15.82
C ILE A 51 -2.72 -0.18 -16.83
N ALA A 52 -1.45 0.26 -16.89
CA ALA A 52 -1.01 1.22 -17.90
C ALA A 52 -1.14 0.68 -19.32
N GLY A 53 -0.75 -0.58 -19.53
CA GLY A 53 -0.93 -1.28 -20.81
C GLY A 53 -2.40 -1.43 -21.20
N PHE A 54 -3.28 -1.72 -20.24
CA PHE A 54 -4.72 -1.77 -20.45
C PHE A 54 -5.31 -0.42 -20.90
N ILE A 55 -4.89 0.70 -20.28
CA ILE A 55 -5.48 2.02 -20.53
C ILE A 55 -5.07 2.59 -21.88
N MET A 56 -3.79 2.55 -22.25
CA MET A 56 -3.23 3.27 -23.40
C MET A 56 -2.29 2.44 -24.28
N GLY A 57 -2.11 1.15 -24.00
CA GLY A 57 -1.12 0.33 -24.69
C GLY A 57 0.31 0.85 -24.48
N ASP A 58 1.14 0.77 -25.53
CA ASP A 58 2.58 1.10 -25.43
C ASP A 58 2.90 2.59 -25.13
N GLY A 59 1.91 3.48 -25.14
CA GLY A 59 2.09 4.93 -24.90
C GLY A 59 2.18 5.37 -23.44
N CYS A 60 2.01 4.48 -22.47
CA CYS A 60 1.78 4.87 -21.06
C CYS A 60 3.04 4.79 -20.15
N TRP A 61 4.23 4.96 -20.71
CA TRP A 61 5.50 4.93 -19.95
C TRP A 61 5.56 5.94 -18.79
N TRP A 62 4.82 7.04 -18.86
CA TRP A 62 4.77 8.09 -17.82
C TRP A 62 3.93 7.69 -16.60
N MET A 63 3.11 6.65 -16.68
CA MET A 63 2.23 6.21 -15.58
C MET A 63 3.04 5.77 -14.35
N ALA A 64 4.11 5.02 -14.54
CA ALA A 64 4.94 4.56 -13.43
C ALA A 64 5.60 5.73 -12.68
N PRO A 65 6.30 6.69 -13.33
CA PRO A 65 6.79 7.89 -12.66
C PRO A 65 5.68 8.68 -11.94
N LEU A 66 4.51 8.86 -12.57
CA LEU A 66 3.39 9.55 -11.97
C LEU A 66 2.94 8.90 -10.65
N MET A 67 2.83 7.56 -10.64
CA MET A 67 2.43 6.82 -9.44
C MET A 67 3.48 6.91 -8.32
N TYR A 68 4.79 6.96 -8.65
CA TYR A 68 5.83 7.21 -7.66
C TYR A 68 5.71 8.62 -7.05
N PHE A 69 5.53 9.65 -7.87
CA PHE A 69 5.33 11.01 -7.37
C PHE A 69 4.05 11.14 -6.55
N ALA A 70 2.96 10.48 -6.96
CA ALA A 70 1.72 10.42 -6.18
C ALA A 70 1.94 9.77 -4.80
N GLY A 71 2.70 8.66 -4.75
CA GLY A 71 3.06 7.99 -3.50
C GLY A 71 3.91 8.86 -2.57
N ILE A 72 4.89 9.57 -3.11
CA ILE A 72 5.72 10.52 -2.35
C ILE A 72 4.86 11.68 -1.84
N GLY A 73 4.02 12.26 -2.69
CA GLY A 73 3.11 13.35 -2.33
C GLY A 73 2.16 12.95 -1.20
N LEU A 74 1.55 11.78 -1.31
CA LEU A 74 0.65 11.24 -0.28
C LEU A 74 1.39 10.99 1.04
N THR A 75 2.61 10.46 0.97
CA THR A 75 3.47 10.27 2.16
C THR A 75 3.75 11.59 2.86
N ILE A 76 4.06 12.65 2.11
CA ILE A 76 4.30 14.00 2.68
C ILE A 76 3.03 14.51 3.36
N ILE A 77 1.87 14.39 2.72
CA ILE A 77 0.58 14.82 3.26
C ILE A 77 0.29 14.09 4.58
N TYR A 78 0.46 12.77 4.61
CA TYR A 78 0.26 11.96 5.82
C TYR A 78 1.24 12.35 6.93
N CYS A 79 2.52 12.56 6.63
CA CYS A 79 3.50 13.00 7.60
C CYS A 79 3.13 14.37 8.21
N ILE A 80 2.66 15.32 7.40
CA ILE A 80 2.22 16.63 7.88
C ILE A 80 1.00 16.50 8.80
N ILE A 81 0.00 15.71 8.41
CA ILE A 81 -1.23 15.50 9.19
C ILE A 81 -0.91 14.78 10.50
N LEU A 82 -0.15 13.68 10.44
CA LEU A 82 0.22 12.90 11.62
C LEU A 82 1.04 13.73 12.62
N LYS A 83 1.99 14.53 12.14
CA LYS A 83 2.82 15.39 13.00
C LYS A 83 2.01 16.42 13.78
N LYS A 84 0.88 16.90 13.22
CA LYS A 84 -0.05 17.81 13.91
C LYS A 84 -0.93 17.10 14.95
N THR A 85 -0.89 15.77 15.01
CA THR A 85 -1.65 14.97 15.98
C THR A 85 -0.83 14.81 17.27
N ARG A 86 -1.48 14.92 18.43
CA ARG A 86 -0.81 14.79 19.75
C ARG A 86 -0.01 13.49 19.91
N ALA A 87 -0.40 12.43 19.27
CA ALA A 87 0.28 11.13 19.35
C ALA A 87 1.71 11.15 18.75
N PHE A 88 1.95 12.01 17.74
CA PHE A 88 3.23 12.12 17.03
C PHE A 88 3.90 13.48 17.22
N ALA A 89 3.29 14.37 18.02
CA ALA A 89 3.88 15.65 18.36
C ALA A 89 5.15 15.46 19.17
N GLY A 90 6.23 16.11 18.77
CA GLY A 90 7.51 16.10 19.45
C GLY A 90 8.49 17.03 18.76
N GLU A 91 9.49 17.48 19.51
CA GLU A 91 10.59 18.24 18.92
C GLU A 91 11.44 17.31 18.05
N PRO A 92 11.94 17.81 16.89
CA PRO A 92 12.87 17.03 16.09
C PRO A 92 14.10 16.71 16.92
N ALA A 93 14.50 15.43 16.95
CA ALA A 93 15.71 15.04 17.65
C ALA A 93 16.91 15.86 17.11
N PRO A 94 17.72 16.46 17.98
CA PRO A 94 18.88 17.21 17.54
C PRO A 94 19.78 16.29 16.70
N PHE A 95 20.26 16.79 15.58
CA PHE A 95 21.15 16.03 14.69
C PHE A 95 22.56 16.08 15.25
N VAL A 96 22.77 15.46 16.41
CA VAL A 96 24.09 15.23 16.99
C VAL A 96 24.45 13.78 16.67
N MET A 97 25.18 13.56 15.59
CA MET A 97 25.77 12.27 15.29
C MET A 97 27.26 12.40 15.58
N GLU A 98 27.69 11.85 16.70
CA GLU A 98 29.11 11.56 16.89
C GLU A 98 29.49 10.56 15.78
N LEU A 99 30.31 11.00 14.85
CA LEU A 99 30.78 10.14 13.77
C LEU A 99 31.75 9.11 14.40
N PRO A 100 31.38 7.82 14.45
CA PRO A 100 32.30 6.80 14.90
C PRO A 100 33.53 6.79 13.98
N GLN A 101 34.68 6.43 14.52
CA GLN A 101 35.90 6.31 13.75
C GLN A 101 35.68 5.34 12.57
N TYR A 102 36.05 5.78 11.36
CA TYR A 102 35.93 4.95 10.17
C TYR A 102 36.95 3.82 10.23
N HIS A 103 36.46 2.60 10.34
CA HIS A 103 37.25 1.39 10.13
C HIS A 103 36.92 0.78 8.77
N ILE A 104 37.92 0.41 8.00
CA ILE A 104 37.75 -0.30 6.74
C ILE A 104 37.18 -1.70 7.10
N PRO A 105 35.93 -2.03 6.69
CA PRO A 105 35.35 -3.31 7.01
C PRO A 105 36.07 -4.46 6.29
N SER A 106 36.27 -5.59 6.96
CA SER A 106 36.81 -6.77 6.30
C SER A 106 35.80 -7.34 5.31
N VAL A 107 36.20 -7.54 4.06
CA VAL A 107 35.32 -8.06 2.99
C VAL A 107 34.65 -9.37 3.39
N LYS A 108 35.45 -10.29 4.00
CA LYS A 108 34.93 -11.58 4.49
C LYS A 108 33.82 -11.42 5.54
N GLY A 109 34.00 -10.52 6.50
CA GLY A 109 33.00 -10.24 7.54
C GLY A 109 31.72 -9.65 6.95
N VAL A 110 31.84 -8.68 6.03
CA VAL A 110 30.67 -8.10 5.35
C VAL A 110 29.91 -9.15 4.55
N LEU A 111 30.59 -9.97 3.75
CA LEU A 111 29.95 -11.04 2.96
C LEU A 111 29.23 -12.05 3.84
N LEU A 112 29.83 -12.47 4.96
CA LEU A 112 29.21 -13.42 5.88
C LEU A 112 27.93 -12.83 6.49
N HIS A 113 27.99 -11.61 7.00
CA HIS A 113 26.82 -10.95 7.58
C HIS A 113 25.70 -10.66 6.55
N VAL A 114 26.07 -10.30 5.32
CA VAL A 114 25.09 -10.13 4.22
C VAL A 114 24.45 -11.48 3.91
N TRP A 115 25.23 -12.56 3.79
CA TRP A 115 24.72 -13.90 3.51
C TRP A 115 23.76 -14.38 4.58
N GLU A 116 24.11 -14.28 5.86
CA GLU A 116 23.25 -14.67 6.97
C GLU A 116 21.90 -13.91 6.96
N ARG A 117 21.94 -12.60 6.71
CA ARG A 117 20.72 -11.78 6.65
C ARG A 117 19.86 -12.09 5.43
N VAL A 118 20.47 -12.24 4.27
CA VAL A 118 19.77 -12.62 3.02
C VAL A 118 19.15 -14.01 3.16
N TRP A 119 19.90 -14.98 3.69
CA TRP A 119 19.38 -16.32 3.90
C TRP A 119 18.21 -16.37 4.88
N ALA A 120 18.32 -15.66 6.01
CA ALA A 120 17.23 -15.54 6.98
C ALA A 120 15.99 -14.87 6.37
N PHE A 121 16.18 -13.87 5.53
CA PHE A 121 15.10 -13.20 4.81
C PHE A 121 14.44 -14.13 3.79
N LEU A 122 15.22 -14.80 2.94
CA LEU A 122 14.72 -15.74 1.93
C LEU A 122 13.93 -16.89 2.56
N LYS A 123 14.45 -17.48 3.63
CA LYS A 123 13.76 -18.55 4.36
C LYS A 123 12.42 -18.07 4.91
N LYS A 124 12.38 -16.90 5.53
CA LYS A 124 11.17 -16.35 6.13
C LYS A 124 10.15 -15.93 5.06
N ALA A 125 10.59 -15.16 4.07
CA ALA A 125 9.72 -14.66 3.00
C ALA A 125 9.21 -15.80 2.12
N GLY A 126 10.08 -16.75 1.74
CA GLY A 126 9.71 -17.90 0.93
C GLY A 126 8.70 -18.82 1.61
N THR A 127 8.85 -19.07 2.91
CA THR A 127 7.89 -19.90 3.66
C THR A 127 6.52 -19.26 3.73
N ILE A 128 6.46 -17.94 4.03
CA ILE A 128 5.19 -17.20 4.11
C ILE A 128 4.54 -17.15 2.72
N LEU A 129 5.30 -16.82 1.68
CA LEU A 129 4.80 -16.72 0.32
C LEU A 129 4.25 -18.05 -0.17
N PHE A 130 5.00 -19.16 0.04
CA PHE A 130 4.57 -20.52 -0.34
C PHE A 130 3.25 -20.90 0.35
N LEU A 131 3.15 -20.70 1.66
CA LEU A 131 1.93 -21.00 2.40
C LEU A 131 0.74 -20.18 1.87
N CYS A 132 0.95 -18.91 1.63
CA CYS A 132 -0.09 -18.03 1.13
C CYS A 132 -0.53 -18.38 -0.30
N CYS A 133 0.42 -18.71 -1.19
CA CYS A 133 0.09 -19.19 -2.54
C CYS A 133 -0.70 -20.50 -2.50
N ALA A 134 -0.34 -21.41 -1.60
CA ALA A 134 -1.09 -22.66 -1.41
C ALA A 134 -2.53 -22.41 -0.92
N VAL A 135 -2.72 -21.47 0.01
CA VAL A 135 -4.05 -21.07 0.49
C VAL A 135 -4.86 -20.39 -0.63
N MET A 136 -4.25 -19.50 -1.39
CA MET A 136 -4.93 -18.82 -2.51
C MET A 136 -5.30 -19.81 -3.61
N TRP A 137 -4.42 -20.75 -3.94
CA TRP A 137 -4.72 -21.84 -4.88
C TRP A 137 -5.90 -22.68 -4.39
N PHE A 138 -5.90 -23.05 -3.12
CA PHE A 138 -7.02 -23.79 -2.52
C PHE A 138 -8.34 -23.01 -2.63
N LEU A 139 -8.35 -21.72 -2.26
CA LEU A 139 -9.53 -20.86 -2.32
C LEU A 139 -10.05 -20.66 -3.75
N SER A 140 -9.16 -20.64 -4.75
CA SER A 140 -9.53 -20.47 -6.16
C SER A 140 -9.97 -21.76 -6.85
N SER A 141 -9.57 -22.93 -6.34
CA SER A 141 -9.84 -24.23 -6.95
C SER A 141 -11.01 -24.98 -6.30
N PHE A 142 -11.28 -24.70 -5.02
CA PHE A 142 -12.33 -25.38 -4.28
C PHE A 142 -13.55 -24.48 -4.06
N GLY A 143 -14.73 -25.08 -4.13
CA GLY A 143 -16.00 -24.40 -3.89
C GLY A 143 -17.11 -25.38 -3.59
N ILE A 144 -18.34 -24.87 -3.49
CA ILE A 144 -19.55 -25.66 -3.27
C ILE A 144 -20.39 -25.58 -4.55
N GLN A 145 -20.47 -26.67 -5.30
CA GLN A 145 -21.35 -26.81 -6.46
C GLN A 145 -22.30 -27.99 -6.21
N ASP A 146 -23.59 -27.78 -6.44
CA ASP A 146 -24.67 -28.78 -6.24
C ASP A 146 -24.73 -29.42 -4.84
N GLY A 147 -24.29 -28.67 -3.81
CA GLY A 147 -24.24 -29.16 -2.43
C GLY A 147 -23.07 -30.08 -2.09
N ALA A 148 -22.16 -30.34 -3.01
CA ALA A 148 -20.92 -31.09 -2.80
C ALA A 148 -19.71 -30.14 -2.77
N PHE A 149 -18.80 -30.40 -1.83
CA PHE A 149 -17.50 -29.71 -1.78
C PHE A 149 -16.52 -30.42 -2.69
N GLY A 150 -15.95 -29.70 -3.66
CA GLY A 150 -15.01 -30.28 -4.60
C GLY A 150 -14.29 -29.24 -5.44
N LEU A 151 -13.58 -29.72 -6.46
CA LEU A 151 -12.99 -28.86 -7.48
C LEU A 151 -14.12 -28.27 -8.32
N VAL A 152 -14.18 -26.97 -8.41
CA VAL A 152 -15.24 -26.23 -9.13
C VAL A 152 -14.63 -25.23 -10.12
N ASP A 153 -15.46 -24.77 -11.05
CA ASP A 153 -15.11 -23.66 -11.93
C ASP A 153 -14.85 -22.39 -11.13
N LYS A 154 -14.02 -21.51 -11.67
CA LYS A 154 -13.53 -20.29 -11.00
C LYS A 154 -14.66 -19.40 -10.49
N GLU A 155 -15.81 -19.38 -11.18
CA GLU A 155 -16.98 -18.58 -10.81
C GLU A 155 -17.70 -19.08 -9.56
N ASN A 156 -17.61 -20.38 -9.29
CA ASN A 156 -18.21 -21.03 -8.11
C ASN A 156 -17.19 -21.31 -6.98
N SER A 157 -15.98 -20.77 -7.12
CA SER A 157 -14.92 -20.94 -6.13
C SER A 157 -15.24 -20.20 -4.83
N LEU A 158 -14.67 -20.66 -3.71
CA LEU A 158 -14.74 -19.95 -2.44
C LEU A 158 -14.22 -18.51 -2.55
N LEU A 159 -13.23 -18.30 -3.40
CA LEU A 159 -12.68 -16.96 -3.67
C LEU A 159 -13.71 -16.06 -4.35
N ALA A 160 -14.50 -16.58 -5.29
CA ALA A 160 -15.57 -15.83 -5.96
C ALA A 160 -16.71 -15.47 -4.99
N VAL A 161 -17.09 -16.38 -4.10
CA VAL A 161 -18.12 -16.13 -3.08
C VAL A 161 -17.65 -15.04 -2.09
N ILE A 162 -16.43 -15.14 -1.60
CA ILE A 162 -15.84 -14.12 -0.70
C ILE A 162 -15.69 -12.79 -1.44
N GLY A 163 -15.17 -12.82 -2.67
CA GLY A 163 -15.00 -11.66 -3.51
C GLY A 163 -16.30 -10.91 -3.79
N SER A 164 -17.37 -11.63 -4.12
CA SER A 164 -18.70 -11.03 -4.36
C SER A 164 -19.32 -10.42 -3.11
N ALA A 165 -19.17 -11.06 -1.95
CA ALA A 165 -19.65 -10.52 -0.68
C ALA A 165 -18.93 -9.21 -0.31
N ILE A 166 -17.62 -9.13 -0.55
CA ILE A 166 -16.80 -7.96 -0.26
C ILE A 166 -16.97 -6.88 -1.34
N ALA A 167 -17.31 -7.25 -2.58
CA ALA A 167 -17.46 -6.33 -3.72
C ALA A 167 -18.42 -5.17 -3.44
N VAL A 168 -19.44 -5.39 -2.61
CA VAL A 168 -20.39 -4.34 -2.19
C VAL A 168 -19.67 -3.17 -1.49
N ILE A 169 -18.61 -3.44 -0.72
CA ILE A 169 -17.82 -2.40 -0.02
C ILE A 169 -17.02 -1.56 -1.03
N PHE A 170 -16.61 -2.17 -2.15
CA PHE A 170 -15.82 -1.52 -3.20
C PHE A 170 -16.67 -0.85 -4.28
N ALA A 171 -17.99 -1.04 -4.28
CA ALA A 171 -18.90 -0.40 -5.22
C ALA A 171 -18.75 1.13 -5.28
N PRO A 172 -18.57 1.88 -4.16
CA PRO A 172 -18.35 3.33 -4.19
C PRO A 172 -17.05 3.76 -4.85
N LEU A 173 -16.07 2.86 -4.96
CA LEU A 173 -14.78 3.07 -5.61
C LEU A 173 -14.82 2.77 -7.12
N GLY A 174 -15.94 2.21 -7.61
CA GLY A 174 -16.17 1.90 -9.01
C GLY A 174 -15.82 0.47 -9.43
N PHE A 175 -15.00 -0.27 -8.70
CA PHE A 175 -14.68 -1.67 -8.99
C PHE A 175 -15.44 -2.62 -8.07
N ASN A 176 -16.57 -3.10 -8.56
CA ASN A 176 -17.46 -4.02 -7.85
C ASN A 176 -17.49 -5.43 -8.46
N THR A 177 -16.62 -5.71 -9.44
CA THR A 177 -16.48 -7.05 -9.99
C THR A 177 -15.79 -7.96 -8.99
N TRP A 178 -16.32 -9.18 -8.77
CA TRP A 178 -15.73 -10.12 -7.82
C TRP A 178 -14.27 -10.46 -8.19
N GLN A 179 -13.94 -10.47 -9.49
CA GLN A 179 -12.60 -10.72 -9.99
C GLN A 179 -11.61 -9.63 -9.55
N ALA A 180 -11.97 -8.35 -9.67
CA ALA A 180 -11.12 -7.25 -9.22
C ALA A 180 -10.91 -7.30 -7.69
N VAL A 181 -11.96 -7.60 -6.94
CA VAL A 181 -11.87 -7.73 -5.48
C VAL A 181 -11.03 -8.94 -5.07
N ALA A 182 -11.22 -10.10 -5.72
CA ALA A 182 -10.41 -11.30 -5.50
C ALA A 182 -8.92 -11.04 -5.80
N SER A 183 -8.63 -10.30 -6.87
CA SER A 183 -7.26 -9.89 -7.22
C SER A 183 -6.67 -8.95 -6.16
N SER A 184 -7.45 -7.99 -5.64
CA SER A 184 -7.01 -7.14 -4.52
C SER A 184 -6.74 -7.94 -3.25
N LEU A 185 -7.57 -8.94 -2.94
CA LEU A 185 -7.35 -9.83 -1.80
C LEU A 185 -6.06 -10.63 -1.94
N SER A 186 -5.76 -11.13 -3.14
CA SER A 186 -4.47 -11.80 -3.39
C SER A 186 -3.29 -10.84 -3.20
N GLY A 187 -3.48 -9.57 -3.49
CA GLY A 187 -2.50 -8.50 -3.28
C GLY A 187 -2.14 -8.23 -1.83
N PHE A 188 -3.01 -8.55 -0.86
CA PHE A 188 -2.64 -8.50 0.57
C PHE A 188 -1.63 -9.58 0.93
N VAL A 189 -1.67 -10.70 0.25
CA VAL A 189 -0.73 -11.79 0.46
C VAL A 189 0.63 -11.42 -0.14
N ALA A 190 0.64 -11.14 -1.42
CA ALA A 190 1.79 -10.70 -2.19
C ALA A 190 1.31 -9.79 -3.31
N LYS A 191 1.93 -8.63 -3.48
CA LYS A 191 1.47 -7.65 -4.47
C LYS A 191 1.58 -8.15 -5.91
N GLU A 192 2.54 -9.00 -6.19
CA GLU A 192 2.69 -9.71 -7.46
C GLU A 192 1.50 -10.64 -7.74
N GLY A 193 0.86 -11.15 -6.69
CA GLY A 193 -0.32 -12.01 -6.78
C GLY A 193 -1.51 -11.35 -7.49
N ILE A 194 -1.60 -10.02 -7.52
CA ILE A 194 -2.64 -9.30 -8.24
C ILE A 194 -2.59 -9.66 -9.72
N VAL A 195 -1.41 -9.50 -10.33
CA VAL A 195 -1.22 -9.76 -11.78
C VAL A 195 -1.45 -11.24 -12.10
N SER A 196 -0.87 -12.13 -11.29
CA SER A 196 -1.06 -13.58 -11.45
C SER A 196 -2.54 -13.99 -11.32
N THR A 197 -3.26 -13.48 -10.31
CA THR A 197 -4.68 -13.79 -10.14
C THR A 197 -5.51 -13.24 -11.29
N MET A 198 -5.23 -12.02 -11.74
CA MET A 198 -5.91 -11.44 -12.92
C MET A 198 -5.65 -12.27 -14.16
N GLY A 199 -4.40 -12.70 -14.42
CA GLY A 199 -4.06 -13.56 -15.54
C GLY A 199 -4.78 -14.90 -15.50
N VAL A 200 -4.83 -15.53 -14.35
CA VAL A 200 -5.57 -16.79 -14.16
C VAL A 200 -7.07 -16.59 -14.37
N LEU A 201 -7.67 -15.53 -13.82
CA LEU A 201 -9.10 -15.26 -13.92
C LEU A 201 -9.52 -14.87 -15.34
N SER A 202 -8.65 -14.18 -16.11
CA SER A 202 -8.90 -13.85 -17.52
C SER A 202 -8.79 -15.06 -18.48
N GLY A 203 -8.31 -16.21 -17.99
CA GLY A 203 -8.14 -17.42 -18.79
C GLY A 203 -6.86 -17.46 -19.64
N LEU A 204 -5.97 -16.46 -19.47
CA LEU A 204 -4.72 -16.36 -20.24
C LEU A 204 -3.57 -17.21 -19.69
N GLY A 205 -3.72 -17.81 -18.50
CA GLY A 205 -2.63 -18.50 -17.80
C GLY A 205 -1.62 -17.52 -17.18
N GLU A 206 -0.34 -17.82 -17.27
CA GLU A 206 0.71 -16.87 -16.88
C GLU A 206 0.83 -15.79 -17.93
N VAL A 207 0.48 -14.57 -17.56
CA VAL A 207 0.45 -13.42 -18.46
C VAL A 207 1.89 -12.94 -18.65
N GLU A 208 2.42 -13.07 -19.86
CA GLU A 208 3.56 -12.30 -20.29
C GLU A 208 3.17 -10.81 -20.35
N GLU A 209 3.97 -9.95 -19.80
CA GLU A 209 3.75 -8.52 -19.49
C GLU A 209 3.30 -7.65 -20.69
N TYR A 210 3.27 -8.18 -21.92
CA TYR A 210 3.16 -7.40 -23.17
C TYR A 210 2.19 -7.92 -24.26
N ALA A 211 1.20 -8.71 -23.91
CA ALA A 211 0.28 -9.21 -24.94
C ALA A 211 -0.82 -8.18 -25.29
N VAL A 212 -0.77 -7.63 -26.49
CA VAL A 212 -1.74 -6.67 -27.06
C VAL A 212 -3.18 -7.21 -27.12
N SER A 213 -3.37 -8.54 -27.02
CA SER A 213 -4.68 -9.20 -26.98
C SER A 213 -5.41 -9.09 -25.63
N MET A 214 -4.81 -8.44 -24.63
CA MET A 214 -5.36 -8.39 -23.27
C MET A 214 -6.48 -7.36 -23.08
N HIS A 215 -6.60 -6.38 -23.97
CA HIS A 215 -7.55 -5.29 -23.81
C HIS A 215 -8.99 -5.77 -23.66
N ASP A 216 -9.43 -6.67 -24.56
CA ASP A 216 -10.82 -7.13 -24.56
C ASP A 216 -11.16 -8.03 -23.37
N GLN A 217 -10.17 -8.78 -22.86
CA GLN A 217 -10.37 -9.68 -21.74
C GLN A 217 -10.35 -8.92 -20.41
N PHE A 218 -9.53 -7.87 -20.29
CA PHE A 218 -9.53 -7.00 -19.11
C PHE A 218 -10.69 -5.99 -19.10
N ALA A 219 -11.33 -5.72 -20.24
CA ALA A 219 -12.53 -4.90 -20.29
C ALA A 219 -13.69 -5.50 -19.46
N ALA A 220 -13.72 -6.83 -19.28
CA ALA A 220 -14.67 -7.49 -18.38
C ALA A 220 -14.42 -7.19 -16.89
N PHE A 221 -13.16 -6.89 -16.50
CA PHE A 221 -12.81 -6.54 -15.12
C PHE A 221 -13.01 -5.05 -14.85
N PHE A 222 -12.70 -4.21 -15.84
CA PHE A 222 -12.72 -2.76 -15.74
C PHE A 222 -13.55 -2.16 -16.87
N PRO A 223 -14.82 -1.85 -16.61
CA PRO A 223 -15.71 -1.32 -17.65
C PRO A 223 -15.27 0.06 -18.17
N THR A 224 -14.55 0.83 -17.38
CA THR A 224 -14.00 2.14 -17.77
C THR A 224 -12.56 2.32 -17.33
N THR A 225 -11.85 3.23 -18.00
CA THR A 225 -10.48 3.64 -17.63
C THR A 225 -10.41 4.16 -16.21
N MET A 226 -11.43 4.90 -15.76
CA MET A 226 -11.49 5.45 -14.40
C MET A 226 -11.57 4.35 -13.34
N VAL A 227 -12.29 3.27 -13.62
CA VAL A 227 -12.37 2.11 -12.73
C VAL A 227 -11.01 1.41 -12.63
N ALA A 228 -10.28 1.28 -13.74
CA ALA A 228 -8.94 0.69 -13.76
C ALA A 228 -7.94 1.53 -12.93
N VAL A 229 -7.96 2.86 -13.10
CA VAL A 229 -7.10 3.77 -12.32
C VAL A 229 -7.50 3.76 -10.84
N SER A 230 -8.78 3.71 -10.52
CA SER A 230 -9.29 3.59 -9.15
C SER A 230 -8.78 2.31 -8.49
N PHE A 231 -8.88 1.17 -9.18
CA PHE A 231 -8.34 -0.10 -8.73
C PHE A 231 -6.82 -0.03 -8.49
N LEU A 232 -6.07 0.59 -9.41
CA LEU A 232 -4.64 0.81 -9.27
C LEU A 232 -4.31 1.64 -8.04
N LEU A 233 -4.99 2.77 -7.84
CA LEU A 233 -4.76 3.66 -6.69
C LEU A 233 -5.04 2.95 -5.37
N PHE A 234 -6.14 2.18 -5.29
CA PHE A 234 -6.43 1.41 -4.08
C PHE A 234 -5.31 0.43 -3.76
N ASN A 235 -4.91 -0.42 -4.72
CA ASN A 235 -3.87 -1.43 -4.52
C ASN A 235 -2.46 -0.84 -4.35
N LEU A 236 -2.28 0.41 -4.75
CA LEU A 236 -1.03 1.13 -4.56
C LEU A 236 -0.88 1.63 -3.12
N PHE A 237 -1.95 2.12 -2.50
CA PHE A 237 -1.93 2.78 -1.19
C PHE A 237 -2.49 1.94 -0.04
N ASP A 238 -3.10 0.79 -0.32
CA ASP A 238 -3.58 -0.14 0.70
C ASP A 238 -2.44 -0.74 1.55
N SER A 239 -2.79 -1.57 2.51
CA SER A 239 -1.82 -2.26 3.37
C SER A 239 -0.75 -2.98 2.54
N PRO A 240 0.51 -2.98 3.03
CA PRO A 240 1.59 -3.73 2.39
C PRO A 240 1.33 -5.25 2.46
N CYS A 241 2.16 -6.02 1.74
CA CYS A 241 2.11 -7.48 1.74
C CYS A 241 2.32 -8.08 3.15
N LEU A 242 1.86 -9.31 3.36
CA LEU A 242 1.96 -10.01 4.66
C LEU A 242 3.39 -10.04 5.23
N ALA A 243 4.41 -10.12 4.38
CA ALA A 243 5.81 -10.06 4.81
C ALA A 243 6.14 -8.72 5.49
N ALA A 244 5.70 -7.59 4.90
CA ALA A 244 5.88 -6.27 5.47
C ALA A 244 5.01 -6.07 6.72
N ILE A 245 3.75 -6.54 6.72
CA ILE A 245 2.86 -6.53 7.89
C ILE A 245 3.51 -7.27 9.06
N SER A 246 4.03 -8.49 8.82
CA SER A 246 4.70 -9.29 9.86
C SER A 246 5.97 -8.61 10.40
N THR A 247 6.67 -7.86 9.55
CA THR A 247 7.86 -7.09 9.96
C THR A 247 7.44 -5.87 10.78
N THR A 248 6.40 -5.15 10.35
CA THR A 248 5.81 -4.03 11.11
C THR A 248 5.38 -4.46 12.50
N ALA A 249 4.74 -5.64 12.64
CA ALA A 249 4.33 -6.19 13.93
C ALA A 249 5.52 -6.40 14.88
N LYS A 250 6.64 -6.89 14.35
CA LYS A 250 7.87 -7.11 15.13
C LYS A 250 8.56 -5.81 15.52
N GLU A 251 8.64 -4.85 14.58
CA GLU A 251 9.35 -3.59 14.81
C GLU A 251 8.58 -2.62 15.73
N LEU A 252 7.24 -2.60 15.65
CA LEU A 252 6.42 -1.75 16.51
C LEU A 252 6.37 -2.25 17.95
N ASN A 253 6.48 -3.57 18.18
CA ASN A 253 6.39 -4.22 19.48
C ASN A 253 5.25 -3.71 20.38
N ASN A 254 4.19 -3.20 19.77
CA ASN A 254 3.01 -2.66 20.43
C ASN A 254 1.76 -3.04 19.64
N ARG A 255 0.93 -3.93 20.21
CA ARG A 255 -0.25 -4.49 19.56
C ARG A 255 -1.29 -3.44 19.18
N LYS A 256 -1.50 -2.42 20.02
CA LYS A 256 -2.47 -1.34 19.76
C LYS A 256 -2.01 -0.48 18.58
N PHE A 257 -0.73 -0.15 18.55
CA PHE A 257 -0.15 0.68 17.49
C PHE A 257 -0.07 -0.08 16.16
N PHE A 258 0.17 -1.38 16.20
CA PHE A 258 0.14 -2.24 15.03
C PHE A 258 -1.24 -2.22 14.34
N TRP A 259 -2.30 -2.51 15.10
CA TRP A 259 -3.66 -2.47 14.54
C TRP A 259 -4.05 -1.09 14.04
N PHE A 260 -3.67 -0.04 14.78
CA PHE A 260 -3.87 1.34 14.32
C PHE A 260 -3.19 1.59 12.97
N THR A 261 -1.95 1.11 12.77
CA THR A 261 -1.21 1.27 11.51
C THR A 261 -1.94 0.59 10.35
N ILE A 262 -2.35 -0.68 10.52
CA ILE A 262 -3.05 -1.44 9.49
C ILE A 262 -4.40 -0.79 9.13
N ILE A 263 -5.20 -0.44 10.13
CA ILE A 263 -6.48 0.23 9.90
C ILE A 263 -6.27 1.59 9.20
N PHE A 264 -5.29 2.38 9.66
CA PHE A 264 -4.97 3.66 9.06
C PHE A 264 -4.61 3.52 7.57
N GLN A 265 -3.74 2.56 7.21
CA GLN A 265 -3.34 2.33 5.82
C GLN A 265 -4.53 1.96 4.93
N ASN A 266 -5.36 1.00 5.36
CA ASN A 266 -6.53 0.60 4.56
C ASN A 266 -7.58 1.70 4.45
N VAL A 267 -7.93 2.35 5.55
CA VAL A 267 -8.95 3.43 5.55
C VAL A 267 -8.45 4.61 4.73
N SER A 268 -7.18 4.99 4.87
CA SER A 268 -6.62 6.10 4.08
C SER A 268 -6.57 5.79 2.58
N ALA A 269 -6.20 4.57 2.19
CA ALA A 269 -6.24 4.12 0.79
C ALA A 269 -7.67 4.18 0.23
N TYR A 270 -8.64 3.67 1.00
CA TYR A 270 -10.05 3.73 0.65
C TYR A 270 -10.54 5.18 0.45
N CYS A 271 -10.23 6.07 1.40
CA CYS A 271 -10.63 7.48 1.32
C CYS A 271 -10.00 8.20 0.11
N VAL A 272 -8.70 7.99 -0.15
CA VAL A 272 -8.00 8.60 -1.29
C VAL A 272 -8.59 8.11 -2.61
N THR A 273 -8.82 6.81 -2.72
CA THR A 273 -9.40 6.21 -3.92
C THR A 273 -10.84 6.66 -4.14
N LEU A 274 -11.64 6.74 -3.07
CA LEU A 274 -13.01 7.26 -3.13
C LEU A 274 -13.04 8.71 -3.61
N MET A 275 -12.18 9.57 -3.04
CA MET A 275 -12.08 10.97 -3.46
C MET A 275 -11.70 11.06 -4.94
N PHE A 276 -10.72 10.27 -5.37
CA PHE A 276 -10.30 10.25 -6.76
C PHE A 276 -11.45 9.84 -7.69
N TYR A 277 -12.05 8.67 -7.46
CA TYR A 277 -13.08 8.12 -8.32
C TYR A 277 -14.32 9.00 -8.40
N GLN A 278 -14.83 9.48 -7.26
CA GLN A 278 -16.05 10.28 -7.21
C GLN A 278 -15.85 11.71 -7.75
N ILE A 279 -14.73 12.36 -7.42
CA ILE A 279 -14.50 13.76 -7.84
C ILE A 279 -14.05 13.83 -9.30
N VAL A 280 -13.05 13.04 -9.68
CA VAL A 280 -12.54 13.06 -11.06
C VAL A 280 -13.57 12.45 -12.01
N GLY A 281 -14.25 11.35 -11.61
CA GLY A 281 -15.31 10.73 -12.38
C GLY A 281 -16.50 11.68 -12.61
N LEU A 282 -16.85 12.51 -11.63
CA LEU A 282 -17.85 13.57 -11.79
C LEU A 282 -17.39 14.64 -12.79
N CYS A 283 -16.12 15.08 -12.72
CA CYS A 283 -15.57 16.08 -13.64
C CYS A 283 -15.52 15.59 -15.09
N ILE A 284 -15.28 14.30 -15.31
CA ILE A 284 -15.25 13.66 -16.64
C ILE A 284 -16.66 13.32 -17.13
N GLY A 285 -17.65 13.24 -16.23
CA GLY A 285 -19.04 12.90 -16.55
C GLY A 285 -19.32 11.39 -16.56
N GLU A 286 -18.40 10.54 -16.10
CA GLU A 286 -18.59 9.09 -16.00
C GLU A 286 -19.41 8.70 -14.73
N VAL A 287 -19.35 9.52 -13.69
CA VAL A 287 -20.04 9.25 -12.42
C VAL A 287 -21.14 10.29 -12.22
N ALA A 288 -22.36 9.82 -11.99
CA ALA A 288 -23.48 10.69 -11.61
C ALA A 288 -23.32 11.19 -10.16
N PHE A 289 -23.87 12.37 -9.87
CA PHE A 289 -23.86 12.92 -8.52
C PHE A 289 -24.66 12.02 -7.57
N ASN A 290 -23.98 11.43 -6.61
CA ASN A 290 -24.50 10.45 -5.66
C ASN A 290 -24.19 10.84 -4.21
N PHE A 291 -24.79 10.13 -3.25
CA PHE A 291 -24.43 10.25 -1.83
C PHE A 291 -22.92 10.14 -1.58
N TRP A 292 -22.24 9.21 -2.25
CA TRP A 292 -20.79 9.00 -2.13
C TRP A 292 -19.96 10.18 -2.66
N THR A 293 -20.48 10.92 -3.64
CA THR A 293 -19.86 12.15 -4.12
C THR A 293 -19.84 13.21 -3.02
N VAL A 294 -20.93 13.35 -2.28
CA VAL A 294 -20.97 14.28 -1.13
C VAL A 294 -19.98 13.86 -0.05
N VAL A 295 -19.91 12.56 0.25
CA VAL A 295 -18.94 12.00 1.20
C VAL A 295 -17.51 12.31 0.74
N ALA A 296 -17.20 12.15 -0.55
CA ALA A 296 -15.87 12.45 -1.11
C ALA A 296 -15.50 13.95 -0.95
N PHE A 297 -16.43 14.87 -1.18
CA PHE A 297 -16.19 16.30 -0.95
C PHE A 297 -15.99 16.63 0.53
N VAL A 298 -16.76 16.02 1.43
CA VAL A 298 -16.57 16.18 2.88
C VAL A 298 -15.21 15.66 3.32
N LEU A 299 -14.78 14.51 2.82
CA LEU A 299 -13.45 13.95 3.09
C LEU A 299 -12.35 14.87 2.58
N LEU A 300 -12.49 15.39 1.36
CA LEU A 300 -11.53 16.35 0.80
C LEU A 300 -11.42 17.61 1.66
N ALA A 301 -12.57 18.20 2.05
CA ALA A 301 -12.60 19.35 2.95
C ALA A 301 -11.95 19.02 4.31
N GLY A 302 -12.19 17.82 4.84
CA GLY A 302 -11.57 17.35 6.08
C GLY A 302 -10.04 17.23 5.96
N VAL A 303 -9.54 16.64 4.87
CA VAL A 303 -8.10 16.53 4.60
C VAL A 303 -7.46 17.92 4.45
N LEU A 304 -8.08 18.82 3.71
CA LEU A 304 -7.62 20.20 3.56
C LEU A 304 -7.62 20.94 4.90
N TYR A 305 -8.69 20.82 5.69
CA TYR A 305 -8.73 21.39 7.03
C TYR A 305 -7.60 20.87 7.93
N LEU A 306 -7.33 19.55 7.94
CA LEU A 306 -6.24 18.96 8.71
C LEU A 306 -4.87 19.42 8.21
N LEU A 307 -4.74 19.62 6.89
CA LEU A 307 -3.49 20.09 6.28
C LEU A 307 -3.20 21.56 6.65
N PHE A 308 -4.20 22.43 6.62
CA PHE A 308 -4.03 23.86 6.89
C PHE A 308 -4.24 24.27 8.35
N ARG A 309 -4.73 23.37 9.19
CA ARG A 309 -4.88 23.61 10.64
C ARG A 309 -3.55 24.03 11.24
N LYS A 310 -3.54 25.10 12.04
CA LYS A 310 -2.38 25.55 12.80
C LYS A 310 -1.91 24.42 13.72
N ASP A 311 -0.60 24.24 13.82
CA ASP A 311 0.01 23.20 14.67
C ASP A 311 -0.26 23.53 16.15
N PRO A 312 -1.07 22.73 16.88
CA PRO A 312 -1.39 23.01 18.27
C PRO A 312 -0.16 22.89 19.19
N ASN A 313 0.90 22.22 18.71
CA ASN A 313 2.09 21.94 19.51
C ASN A 313 3.11 23.09 19.46
N LYS A 314 3.07 23.95 18.43
CA LYS A 314 3.92 25.16 18.36
C LYS A 314 3.60 26.17 19.44
N ALA A 315 2.35 26.25 19.89
CA ALA A 315 1.95 27.13 20.99
C ALA A 315 2.52 26.67 22.33
N THR A 316 2.53 25.36 22.57
CA THR A 316 3.06 24.76 23.82
C THR A 316 4.58 24.86 23.88
N ALA A 317 5.28 24.63 22.77
CA ALA A 317 6.74 24.77 22.70
C ALA A 317 7.20 26.23 22.95
N LYS A 318 6.43 27.22 22.47
CA LYS A 318 6.70 28.62 22.74
C LYS A 318 6.56 29.00 24.22
N ILE A 319 5.56 28.43 24.90
CA ILE A 319 5.32 28.66 26.34
C ILE A 319 6.45 28.02 27.17
N THR A 320 6.89 26.79 26.83
CA THR A 320 7.99 26.13 27.55
C THR A 320 9.34 26.81 27.31
N SER A 321 9.62 27.33 26.10
CA SER A 321 10.84 28.10 25.86
C SER A 321 10.84 29.46 26.59
N PHE A 322 9.70 30.14 26.72
CA PHE A 322 9.57 31.36 27.53
C PHE A 322 9.72 31.07 29.04
N ALA A 323 9.20 29.94 29.51
CA ALA A 323 9.37 29.54 30.91
C ALA A 323 10.83 29.16 31.23
N ALA A 324 11.55 28.54 30.31
CA ALA A 324 12.96 28.16 30.48
C ALA A 324 13.94 29.35 30.31
N SER A 325 13.54 30.46 29.67
CA SER A 325 14.37 31.65 29.54
C SER A 325 14.25 32.61 30.74
N ASN A 326 13.28 32.36 31.62
CA ASN A 326 13.02 33.20 32.81
C ASN A 326 13.46 32.51 34.14
N VAL A 327 14.19 31.40 34.07
CA VAL A 327 14.88 30.72 35.17
C VAL A 327 16.38 30.82 34.96
#